data_4d11062a21181226a2bcd07c5800a15c
#
_entry.id   4d11062a21181226a2bcd07c5800a15c
#
_cell.length_a   1.000
_cell.length_b   1.000
_cell.length_c   1.000
_cell.angle_alpha   90.00
_cell.angle_beta   90.00
_cell.angle_gamma   90.00
#
_symmetry.space_group_name_H-M   'P 1'
#
loop_
_entity.id
_entity.type
_entity.pdbx_description
1 polymer ?
#
loop_
_entity_poly.entity_id
_entity_poly.type
_entity_poly.pdbx_seq_one_letter_code
_entity_poly.pdbx_strand_id
1 'polypeptide(L)'
;MTHGFGIVSAGINGLGKPVDLYKVVVPSLRFLGKEFTNVGCTTTVMNGTIIGVDMLKYGKVIVDYMRKRFYFLPFDKGPTDMGGAPSLWNVSVLPLNKRFEITTVWDSMKDQVKIGDVVTHINGISLKDCEMSQMAVEAIMNAIPGDTSYIL
;
A
#
# COMPACT_ATOMS: atom_id res chain seq x y z
N MET A 1 9.56 10.84 -7.54
CA MET A 1 9.75 10.26 -6.19
C MET A 1 9.01 11.16 -5.21
N THR A 2 8.14 10.60 -4.38
CA THR A 2 7.36 11.34 -3.38
C THR A 2 7.78 10.85 -2.01
N HIS A 3 8.08 11.78 -1.09
CA HIS A 3 8.44 11.49 0.28
C HIS A 3 7.21 11.47 1.19
N GLY A 4 7.29 10.71 2.26
CA GLY A 4 6.30 10.65 3.34
C GLY A 4 6.95 10.17 4.64
N PHE A 5 6.21 10.25 5.72
CA PHE A 5 6.64 9.80 7.03
C PHE A 5 5.55 8.96 7.68
N GLY A 6 5.91 7.80 8.23
CA GLY A 6 4.88 6.95 8.82
C GLY A 6 5.33 5.56 9.24
N ILE A 7 4.33 4.79 9.65
CA ILE A 7 4.48 3.43 10.15
C ILE A 7 4.26 2.45 9.00
N VAL A 8 5.25 1.63 8.71
CA VAL A 8 5.21 0.63 7.62
C VAL A 8 5.04 -0.80 8.11
N SER A 9 5.09 -1.03 9.39
CA SER A 9 4.97 -2.38 9.94
C SER A 9 4.00 -2.41 11.10
N ALA A 10 3.10 -3.37 11.08
CA ALA A 10 2.26 -3.75 12.20
C ALA A 10 2.40 -5.27 12.39
N GLY A 11 2.57 -5.71 13.61
CA GLY A 11 2.76 -7.12 13.91
C GLY A 11 2.24 -7.48 15.30
N ILE A 12 2.50 -8.71 15.74
CA ILE A 12 2.08 -9.21 17.05
C ILE A 12 2.61 -8.32 18.19
N ASN A 13 3.76 -7.70 18.00
CA ASN A 13 4.38 -6.80 18.98
C ASN A 13 3.91 -5.34 18.87
N GLY A 14 2.85 -5.08 18.10
CA GLY A 14 2.29 -3.74 17.87
C GLY A 14 2.82 -3.05 16.62
N LEU A 15 2.76 -1.72 16.62
CA LEU A 15 3.20 -0.90 15.51
C LEU A 15 4.70 -0.66 15.57
N GLY A 16 5.32 -0.63 14.40
CA GLY A 16 6.69 -0.15 14.24
C GLY A 16 6.83 1.33 14.56
N LYS A 17 8.09 1.80 14.63
CA LYS A 17 8.36 3.24 14.74
C LYS A 17 8.08 3.92 13.39
N PRO A 18 7.59 5.17 13.38
CA PRO A 18 7.52 5.96 12.15
C PRO A 18 8.90 6.15 11.52
N VAL A 19 8.98 6.09 10.21
CA VAL A 19 10.20 6.23 9.41
C VAL A 19 9.92 7.04 8.15
N ASP A 20 10.98 7.52 7.53
CA ASP A 20 10.90 8.14 6.20
C ASP A 20 10.57 7.08 5.15
N LEU A 21 9.65 7.42 4.26
CA LEU A 21 9.13 6.58 3.20
C LEU A 21 9.24 7.29 1.86
N TYR A 22 9.42 6.51 0.81
CA TYR A 22 9.46 7.05 -0.55
C TYR A 22 8.60 6.20 -1.47
N LYS A 23 7.71 6.87 -2.23
CA LYS A 23 7.06 6.28 -3.41
C LYS A 23 7.92 6.52 -4.62
N VAL A 24 8.21 5.47 -5.37
CA VAL A 24 9.01 5.50 -6.59
C VAL A 24 8.30 4.71 -7.68
N VAL A 25 8.49 5.13 -8.94
CA VAL A 25 8.08 4.34 -10.10
C VAL A 25 9.34 3.80 -10.75
N VAL A 26 9.44 2.48 -10.83
CA VAL A 26 10.52 1.79 -11.53
C VAL A 26 10.09 1.61 -12.98
N PRO A 27 10.82 2.18 -13.95
CA PRO A 27 10.40 2.14 -15.36
C PRO A 27 10.25 0.72 -15.92
N SER A 28 11.15 -0.17 -15.54
CA SER A 28 11.11 -1.59 -15.94
C SER A 28 11.67 -2.47 -14.84
N LEU A 29 10.99 -3.58 -14.59
CA LEU A 29 11.39 -4.63 -13.66
C LEU A 29 11.26 -5.99 -14.35
N ARG A 30 12.34 -6.73 -14.43
CA ARG A 30 12.28 -8.13 -14.89
C ARG A 30 12.20 -9.07 -13.68
N PHE A 31 11.12 -9.84 -13.62
CA PHE A 31 10.90 -10.81 -12.54
C PHE A 31 10.55 -12.19 -13.14
N LEU A 32 11.38 -13.18 -12.85
CA LEU A 32 11.23 -14.58 -13.30
C LEU A 32 10.90 -14.71 -14.80
N GLY A 33 11.60 -13.93 -15.64
CA GLY A 33 11.45 -13.98 -17.09
C GLY A 33 10.33 -13.12 -17.68
N LYS A 34 9.47 -12.54 -16.84
CA LYS A 34 8.44 -11.56 -17.24
C LYS A 34 8.95 -10.15 -17.04
N GLU A 35 8.68 -9.27 -17.99
CA GLU A 35 8.94 -7.83 -17.88
C GLU A 35 7.68 -7.10 -17.44
N PHE A 36 7.85 -6.22 -16.46
CA PHE A 36 6.84 -5.30 -15.97
C PHE A 36 7.34 -3.88 -16.18
N THR A 37 6.46 -2.99 -16.60
CA THR A 37 6.76 -1.57 -16.79
C THR A 37 5.96 -0.70 -15.83
N ASN A 38 6.44 0.51 -15.54
CA ASN A 38 5.80 1.45 -14.64
C ASN A 38 5.44 0.84 -13.28
N VAL A 39 6.39 0.16 -12.66
CA VAL A 39 6.17 -0.55 -11.39
C VAL A 39 6.19 0.44 -10.23
N GLY A 40 5.03 0.66 -9.61
CA GLY A 40 4.91 1.48 -8.40
C GLY A 40 5.46 0.73 -7.19
N CYS A 41 6.41 1.36 -6.47
CA CYS A 41 7.05 0.79 -5.29
C CYS A 41 7.02 1.76 -4.13
N THR A 42 7.03 1.23 -2.90
CA THR A 42 7.23 2.00 -1.68
C THR A 42 8.44 1.42 -0.94
N THR A 43 9.29 2.28 -0.37
CA THR A 43 10.42 1.82 0.43
C THR A 43 9.93 1.17 1.73
N THR A 44 10.77 0.30 2.28
CA THR A 44 10.55 -0.36 3.56
C THR A 44 11.84 -0.32 4.38
N VAL A 45 11.72 -0.48 5.69
CA VAL A 45 12.87 -0.59 6.61
C VAL A 45 13.51 -1.98 6.60
N MET A 46 12.92 -2.94 5.90
CA MET A 46 13.44 -4.31 5.82
C MET A 46 14.60 -4.38 4.82
N ASN A 47 15.62 -5.16 5.16
CA ASN A 47 16.69 -5.50 4.22
C ASN A 47 16.17 -6.52 3.20
N GLY A 48 15.72 -6.05 2.05
CA GLY A 48 15.24 -6.90 0.98
C GLY A 48 14.09 -6.29 0.18
N THR A 49 13.73 -6.98 -0.89
CA THR A 49 12.60 -6.61 -1.74
C THR A 49 11.41 -7.51 -1.41
N ILE A 50 10.26 -6.90 -1.17
CA ILE A 50 9.00 -7.61 -0.95
C ILE A 50 8.16 -7.48 -2.20
N ILE A 51 7.71 -8.62 -2.72
CA ILE A 51 6.75 -8.67 -3.83
C ILE A 51 5.41 -9.10 -3.24
N GLY A 52 4.44 -8.23 -3.34
CA GLY A 52 3.11 -8.45 -2.77
C GLY A 52 2.23 -9.37 -3.62
N VAL A 53 1.07 -9.72 -3.06
CA VAL A 53 0.05 -10.59 -3.69
C VAL A 53 -0.52 -10.03 -5.00
N ASP A 54 -0.35 -8.75 -5.28
CA ASP A 54 -0.77 -8.14 -6.54
C ASP A 54 -0.12 -8.78 -7.77
N MET A 55 1.04 -9.42 -7.60
CA MET A 55 1.67 -10.20 -8.67
C MET A 55 0.80 -11.37 -9.16
N LEU A 56 -0.12 -11.86 -8.33
CA LEU A 56 -1.06 -12.94 -8.73
C LEU A 56 -2.06 -12.50 -9.80
N LYS A 57 -2.25 -11.20 -10.01
CA LYS A 57 -3.04 -10.66 -11.13
C LYS A 57 -2.40 -10.95 -12.49
N TYR A 58 -1.10 -11.19 -12.51
CA TYR A 58 -0.30 -11.30 -13.74
C TYR A 58 0.22 -12.72 -14.01
N GLY A 59 0.01 -13.65 -13.09
CA GLY A 59 0.49 -15.02 -13.26
C GLY A 59 0.14 -15.92 -12.10
N LYS A 60 0.49 -17.20 -12.24
CA LYS A 60 0.37 -18.20 -11.19
C LYS A 60 1.69 -18.34 -10.45
N VAL A 61 1.60 -18.44 -9.14
CA VAL A 61 2.72 -18.75 -8.26
C VAL A 61 2.63 -20.20 -7.83
N ILE A 62 3.75 -20.93 -7.96
CA ILE A 62 3.88 -22.30 -7.47
C ILE A 62 5.06 -22.32 -6.49
N VAL A 63 4.81 -22.79 -5.27
CA VAL A 63 5.84 -22.97 -4.25
C VAL A 63 6.04 -24.46 -4.03
N ASP A 64 7.18 -24.98 -4.49
CA ASP A 64 7.59 -26.37 -4.28
C ASP A 64 8.48 -26.45 -3.03
N TYR A 65 7.86 -26.71 -1.89
CA TYR A 65 8.54 -26.83 -0.61
C TYR A 65 9.55 -27.99 -0.57
N MET A 66 9.24 -29.10 -1.26
CA MET A 66 10.09 -30.29 -1.28
C MET A 66 11.42 -30.02 -1.98
N ARG A 67 11.35 -29.29 -3.12
CA ARG A 67 12.56 -28.94 -3.90
C ARG A 67 13.09 -27.53 -3.57
N LYS A 68 12.46 -26.80 -2.64
CA LYS A 68 12.79 -25.42 -2.28
C LYS A 68 12.83 -24.50 -3.50
N ARG A 69 11.82 -24.61 -4.36
CA ARG A 69 11.72 -23.85 -5.61
C ARG A 69 10.48 -22.98 -5.61
N PHE A 70 10.61 -21.84 -6.26
CA PHE A 70 9.54 -20.90 -6.51
C PHE A 70 9.42 -20.70 -8.02
N TYR A 71 8.20 -20.79 -8.54
CA TYR A 71 7.92 -20.57 -9.96
C TYR A 71 6.85 -19.52 -10.10
N PHE A 72 7.03 -18.65 -11.10
CA PHE A 72 6.02 -17.71 -11.56
C PHE A 72 5.70 -18.02 -13.02
N LEU A 73 4.44 -18.33 -13.30
CA LEU A 73 3.94 -18.64 -14.64
C LEU A 73 3.07 -17.47 -15.10
N PRO A 74 3.59 -16.53 -15.91
CA PRO A 74 2.82 -15.38 -16.37
C PRO A 74 1.65 -15.82 -17.25
N PHE A 75 0.52 -15.12 -17.15
CA PHE A 75 -0.66 -15.36 -18.01
C PHE A 75 -0.42 -14.87 -19.44
N ASP A 76 0.43 -13.89 -19.62
CA ASP A 76 0.80 -13.31 -20.89
C ASP A 76 2.33 -13.23 -21.03
N LYS A 77 2.83 -13.34 -22.26
CA LYS A 77 4.28 -13.30 -22.56
C LYS A 77 4.79 -11.87 -22.79
N GLY A 78 3.93 -10.92 -23.15
CA GLY A 78 4.30 -9.53 -23.40
C GLY A 78 4.64 -8.75 -22.12
N PRO A 79 5.21 -7.51 -22.25
CA PRO A 79 5.36 -6.59 -21.13
C PRO A 79 4.02 -6.28 -20.49
N THR A 80 4.02 -6.06 -19.17
CA THR A 80 2.82 -5.71 -18.43
C THR A 80 3.00 -4.36 -17.76
N ASP A 81 2.19 -3.38 -18.15
CA ASP A 81 2.16 -2.07 -17.52
C ASP A 81 1.39 -2.14 -16.19
N MET A 82 2.04 -1.73 -15.11
CA MET A 82 1.46 -1.73 -13.77
C MET A 82 0.87 -0.36 -13.39
N GLY A 83 0.85 0.62 -14.32
CA GLY A 83 0.21 1.93 -14.14
C GLY A 83 0.98 2.91 -13.25
N GLY A 84 2.11 2.54 -12.69
CA GLY A 84 3.05 3.44 -12.04
C GLY A 84 2.65 4.03 -10.68
N ALA A 85 1.41 3.91 -10.25
CA ALA A 85 0.97 4.49 -8.99
C ALA A 85 0.98 3.45 -7.86
N PRO A 86 1.88 3.55 -6.87
CA PRO A 86 1.89 2.61 -5.75
C PRO A 86 0.67 2.75 -4.81
N SER A 87 0.05 3.92 -4.79
CA SER A 87 -1.19 4.21 -4.05
C SER A 87 -1.70 5.58 -4.47
N LEU A 88 -3.00 5.73 -4.59
CA LEU A 88 -3.66 7.02 -4.83
C LEU A 88 -3.78 7.86 -3.55
N TRP A 89 -3.66 7.23 -2.39
CA TRP A 89 -3.87 7.88 -1.11
C TRP A 89 -2.62 8.58 -0.59
N ASN A 90 -2.84 9.77 -0.06
CA ASN A 90 -1.79 10.62 0.53
C ASN A 90 -1.68 10.46 2.05
N VAL A 91 -2.49 9.60 2.63
CA VAL A 91 -2.43 9.17 4.02
C VAL A 91 -2.70 7.67 4.13
N SER A 92 -2.23 7.04 5.20
CA SER A 92 -2.66 5.69 5.58
C SER A 92 -3.41 5.76 6.89
N VAL A 93 -4.53 5.05 6.96
CA VAL A 93 -5.41 5.01 8.14
C VAL A 93 -5.49 3.57 8.62
N LEU A 94 -5.26 3.34 9.89
CA LEU A 94 -5.40 2.02 10.52
C LEU A 94 -6.35 2.07 11.72
N PRO A 95 -7.05 0.97 12.00
CA PRO A 95 -7.84 0.83 13.23
C PRO A 95 -6.91 0.59 14.43
N LEU A 96 -6.78 1.58 15.28
CA LEU A 96 -5.92 1.56 16.47
C LEU A 96 -6.71 2.06 17.68
N ASN A 97 -6.50 1.44 18.84
CA ASN A 97 -7.11 1.90 20.11
C ASN A 97 -8.62 2.17 20.01
N LYS A 98 -9.35 1.34 19.27
CA LYS A 98 -10.78 1.50 18.98
C LYS A 98 -11.14 2.80 18.24
N ARG A 99 -10.21 3.34 17.45
CA ARG A 99 -10.36 4.51 16.58
C ARG A 99 -9.65 4.28 15.27
N PHE A 100 -9.99 5.05 14.26
CA PHE A 100 -9.23 5.09 13.01
C PHE A 100 -8.21 6.22 13.11
N GLU A 101 -6.94 5.88 13.08
CA GLU A 101 -5.84 6.83 13.24
C GLU A 101 -4.97 6.90 11.99
N ILE A 102 -4.51 8.10 11.67
CA ILE A 102 -3.55 8.32 10.59
C ILE A 102 -2.19 7.75 11.05
N THR A 103 -1.64 6.85 10.25
CA THR A 103 -0.37 6.18 10.53
C THR A 103 0.74 6.56 9.57
N THR A 104 0.41 7.08 8.39
CA THR A 104 1.38 7.58 7.41
C THR A 104 0.85 8.84 6.75
N VAL A 105 1.71 9.82 6.57
CA VAL A 105 1.41 11.08 5.89
C VAL A 105 2.43 11.32 4.79
N TRP A 106 1.95 11.55 3.57
CA TRP A 106 2.78 11.92 2.43
C TRP A 106 2.91 13.44 2.34
N ASP A 107 4.01 13.94 1.77
CA ASP A 107 4.35 15.37 1.74
C ASP A 107 3.23 16.28 1.23
N SER A 108 2.35 15.77 0.37
CA SER A 108 1.18 16.51 -0.11
C SER A 108 0.16 16.85 0.98
N MET A 109 0.19 16.17 2.11
CA MET A 109 -0.77 16.32 3.22
C MET A 109 -0.12 16.75 4.54
N LYS A 110 1.20 16.90 4.59
CA LYS A 110 1.96 17.15 5.84
C LYS A 110 1.55 18.40 6.62
N ASP A 111 1.01 19.40 5.92
CA ASP A 111 0.58 20.66 6.52
C ASP A 111 -0.91 20.64 6.93
N GLN A 112 -1.64 19.56 6.60
CA GLN A 112 -3.07 19.43 6.86
C GLN A 112 -3.37 18.41 7.96
N VAL A 113 -2.59 17.34 8.04
CA VAL A 113 -2.80 16.24 8.99
C VAL A 113 -1.46 15.71 9.51
N LYS A 114 -1.50 15.03 10.64
CA LYS A 114 -0.33 14.40 11.27
C LYS A 114 -0.63 12.97 11.72
N ILE A 115 0.43 12.21 11.95
CA ILE A 115 0.33 10.87 12.54
C ILE A 115 -0.34 10.95 13.91
N GLY A 116 -1.30 10.05 14.15
CA GLY A 116 -2.10 9.98 15.37
C GLY A 116 -3.40 10.80 15.32
N ASP A 117 -3.63 11.57 14.26
CA ASP A 117 -4.92 12.23 14.08
C ASP A 117 -6.02 11.18 13.89
N VAL A 118 -7.18 11.44 14.51
CA VAL A 118 -8.33 10.54 14.46
C VAL A 118 -9.21 10.89 13.28
N VAL A 119 -9.42 9.92 12.41
CA VAL A 119 -10.32 10.05 11.26
C VAL A 119 -11.74 9.68 11.68
N THR A 120 -12.65 10.62 11.61
CA THR A 120 -14.07 10.42 11.96
C THR A 120 -14.96 10.21 10.75
N HIS A 121 -14.57 10.77 9.61
CA HIS A 121 -15.32 10.66 8.35
C HIS A 121 -14.35 10.50 7.19
N ILE A 122 -14.75 9.76 6.17
CA ILE A 122 -14.08 9.69 4.88
C ILE A 122 -15.14 10.04 3.82
N ASN A 123 -14.91 11.14 3.08
CA ASN A 123 -15.82 11.61 2.04
C ASN A 123 -17.29 11.70 2.50
N GLY A 124 -17.52 12.24 3.69
CA GLY A 124 -18.85 12.36 4.30
C GLY A 124 -19.40 11.08 4.94
N ILE A 125 -18.75 9.94 4.78
CA ILE A 125 -19.12 8.67 5.42
C ILE A 125 -18.56 8.65 6.83
N SER A 126 -19.43 8.54 7.85
CA SER A 126 -19.00 8.41 9.25
C SER A 126 -18.36 7.06 9.50
N LEU A 127 -17.23 7.06 10.19
CA LEU A 127 -16.53 5.83 10.63
C LEU A 127 -16.97 5.36 12.02
N LYS A 128 -17.90 6.05 12.67
CA LYS A 128 -18.32 5.77 14.05
C LYS A 128 -18.85 4.35 14.24
N ASP A 129 -19.62 3.87 13.26
CA ASP A 129 -20.29 2.55 13.31
C ASP A 129 -19.62 1.53 12.35
N CYS A 130 -18.46 1.88 11.79
CA CYS A 130 -17.72 0.97 10.95
C CYS A 130 -17.03 -0.12 11.77
N GLU A 131 -16.96 -1.32 11.20
CA GLU A 131 -16.14 -2.38 11.77
C GLU A 131 -14.68 -1.90 11.90
N MET A 132 -14.10 -2.14 13.06
CA MET A 132 -12.71 -1.76 13.37
C MET A 132 -11.73 -2.71 12.66
N SER A 133 -11.74 -2.69 11.33
CA SER A 133 -10.85 -3.48 10.49
C SER A 133 -10.21 -2.63 9.40
N GLN A 134 -8.99 -2.99 9.01
CA GLN A 134 -8.31 -2.35 7.87
C GLN A 134 -9.11 -2.55 6.58
N MET A 135 -9.73 -3.71 6.41
CA MET A 135 -10.53 -4.02 5.20
C MET A 135 -11.74 -3.08 5.06
N ALA A 136 -12.40 -2.71 6.17
CA ALA A 136 -13.52 -1.77 6.13
C ALA A 136 -13.05 -0.38 5.68
N VAL A 137 -11.92 0.10 6.19
CA VAL A 137 -11.32 1.38 5.76
C VAL A 137 -10.94 1.32 4.28
N GLU A 138 -10.22 0.29 3.86
CA GLU A 138 -9.80 0.12 2.46
C GLU A 138 -11.00 0.04 1.51
N ALA A 139 -12.09 -0.62 1.92
CA ALA A 139 -13.31 -0.69 1.12
C ALA A 139 -13.94 0.69 0.91
N ILE A 140 -14.01 1.50 1.97
CA ILE A 140 -14.51 2.89 1.89
C ILE A 140 -13.59 3.72 1.00
N MET A 141 -12.27 3.63 1.21
CA MET A 141 -11.29 4.38 0.44
C MET A 141 -11.32 4.00 -1.04
N ASN A 142 -11.40 2.72 -1.37
CA ASN A 142 -11.45 2.23 -2.75
C ASN A 142 -12.76 2.56 -3.49
N ALA A 143 -13.84 2.84 -2.76
CA ALA A 143 -15.11 3.28 -3.34
C ALA A 143 -15.10 4.75 -3.78
N ILE A 144 -14.04 5.50 -3.45
CA ILE A 144 -13.92 6.92 -3.74
C ILE A 144 -13.15 7.10 -5.05
N PRO A 145 -13.63 7.92 -6.02
CA PRO A 145 -12.90 8.21 -7.25
C PRO A 145 -11.52 8.83 -6.98
N GLY A 146 -10.50 8.36 -7.69
CA GLY A 146 -9.10 8.73 -7.43
C GLY A 146 -8.70 10.18 -7.72
N ASP A 147 -9.57 10.96 -8.35
CA ASP A 147 -9.38 12.37 -8.70
C ASP A 147 -10.07 13.34 -7.73
N THR A 148 -10.72 12.82 -6.70
CA THR A 148 -11.46 13.64 -5.72
C THR A 148 -10.53 14.10 -4.60
N SER A 149 -10.54 15.40 -4.29
CA SER A 149 -9.87 15.96 -3.10
C SER A 149 -10.70 15.67 -1.86
N TYR A 150 -10.11 15.06 -0.84
CA TYR A 150 -10.80 14.68 0.39
C TYR A 150 -10.48 15.66 1.51
N ILE A 151 -11.53 16.09 2.21
CA ILE A 151 -11.41 16.80 3.50
C ILE A 151 -11.63 15.74 4.58
N LEU A 152 -10.64 15.54 5.41
CA LEU A 152 -10.68 14.64 6.57
C LEU A 152 -11.34 15.33 7.76
#